data_18d1d141379d1c4f10fe90bf32aa180f
#
_entry.id   18d1d141379d1c4f10fe90bf32aa180f
#
_cell.length_a   1.000
_cell.length_b   1.000
_cell.length_c   1.000
_cell.angle_alpha   90.00
_cell.angle_beta   90.00
_cell.angle_gamma   90.00
#
_symmetry.space_group_name_H-M   'P 1'
#
loop_
_entity.id
_entity.type
_entity.pdbx_description
1 polymer ?
#
loop_
_entity_poly.entity_id
_entity_poly.type
_entity_poly.pdbx_seq_one_letter_code
_entity_poly.pdbx_strand_id
1 'polypeptide(L)'
;EQGTGKLSNIKAIEAGGNTTYAITNNGEVYSWGYNTYGQIGIGNTTTQLKPVKTSLESIKQISANQYHAVALTENGEVYVSGYNAEGELGIGNNQNSVEKWQKMRNPSNTDDMKNVKQVATGRYHTMVLTNDEKVYATGYNNTKQLADGTTTTRNLLKPMKDSTDKEITNVKTIEAAGYSSYIITNNNELYSAGYNNYGQQFQNNTTDVAKLTKIKTEIGIERIAATKMQDKQTAAYIDKLGRIYTVGYNGNGELGNTLIGSSNIPYSISDSKIVADEPLVNISQGTTNSINPKYSTGFTLINNEIKINLKYESLDTNIATVSGNKIAGVGIGTTHIKISDETNKIYGSVKVNVNVQGGIAQPKVVGGENHFVALKSDGTVWTWGYNGNGQ
;
A
#
# COMPACT_ATOMS: atom_id res chain seq x y z
N GLU A 1 1.99 -9.01 32.47
CA GLU A 1 1.96 -8.89 33.93
C GLU A 1 0.68 -9.52 34.47
N GLN A 2 0.79 -10.29 35.54
CA GLN A 2 -0.36 -10.83 36.31
C GLN A 2 -1.06 -9.74 37.14
N GLY A 3 -0.85 -8.48 36.84
CA GLY A 3 -1.34 -7.35 37.58
C GLY A 3 -2.65 -6.75 37.05
N THR A 4 -3.25 -5.88 37.85
CA THR A 4 -4.43 -5.08 37.50
C THR A 4 -4.12 -3.90 36.60
N GLY A 5 -2.86 -3.74 36.15
CA GLY A 5 -2.38 -2.65 35.32
C GLY A 5 -2.58 -2.91 33.80
N LYS A 6 -2.65 -1.83 33.02
CA LYS A 6 -2.64 -1.88 31.57
C LYS A 6 -1.21 -2.12 31.07
N LEU A 7 -1.07 -2.93 30.01
CA LEU A 7 0.21 -3.05 29.28
C LEU A 7 0.58 -1.69 28.68
N SER A 8 1.80 -1.24 28.91
CA SER A 8 2.28 0.09 28.49
C SER A 8 3.64 0.00 27.81
N ASN A 9 4.14 1.10 27.29
CA ASN A 9 5.44 1.19 26.63
C ASN A 9 5.58 0.28 25.39
N ILE A 10 4.50 0.13 24.63
CA ILE A 10 4.43 -0.73 23.43
C ILE A 10 4.82 0.08 22.19
N LYS A 11 5.79 -0.43 21.39
CA LYS A 11 6.19 0.12 20.08
C LYS A 11 5.50 -0.56 18.90
N ALA A 12 5.08 -1.81 19.02
CA ALA A 12 4.44 -2.55 17.94
C ALA A 12 3.50 -3.64 18.46
N ILE A 13 2.50 -3.97 17.66
CA ILE A 13 1.57 -5.08 17.89
C ILE A 13 1.45 -5.92 16.63
N GLU A 14 1.19 -7.22 16.79
CA GLU A 14 0.88 -8.16 15.72
C GLU A 14 -0.27 -9.08 16.16
N ALA A 15 -1.16 -9.40 15.21
CA ALA A 15 -2.25 -10.34 15.41
C ALA A 15 -2.10 -11.52 14.44
N GLY A 16 -2.01 -12.72 14.98
CA GLY A 16 -1.94 -13.98 14.26
C GLY A 16 -3.17 -14.85 14.51
N GLY A 17 -4.20 -14.73 13.67
CA GLY A 17 -5.47 -15.45 13.89
C GLY A 17 -6.09 -15.12 15.24
N ASN A 18 -5.95 -16.03 16.19
CA ASN A 18 -6.51 -15.90 17.55
C ASN A 18 -5.42 -15.62 18.61
N THR A 19 -4.23 -15.19 18.21
CA THR A 19 -3.11 -14.89 19.12
C THR A 19 -2.65 -13.45 18.90
N THR A 20 -2.31 -12.75 19.97
CA THR A 20 -1.81 -11.37 19.91
C THR A 20 -0.42 -11.29 20.51
N TYR A 21 0.42 -10.44 19.89
CA TYR A 21 1.78 -10.14 20.33
C TYR A 21 1.94 -8.63 20.46
N ALA A 22 2.65 -8.21 21.50
CA ALA A 22 3.01 -6.81 21.72
C ALA A 22 4.51 -6.71 22.01
N ILE A 23 5.19 -5.82 21.31
CA ILE A 23 6.62 -5.55 21.47
C ILE A 23 6.76 -4.22 22.21
N THR A 24 7.49 -4.24 23.33
CA THR A 24 7.80 -3.02 24.08
C THR A 24 8.92 -2.20 23.39
N ASN A 25 9.09 -0.94 23.80
CA ASN A 25 10.19 -0.10 23.32
C ASN A 25 11.58 -0.72 23.62
N ASN A 26 11.69 -1.55 24.64
CA ASN A 26 12.93 -2.27 25.00
C ASN A 26 13.09 -3.59 24.21
N GLY A 27 12.16 -3.94 23.32
CA GLY A 27 12.21 -5.19 22.55
C GLY A 27 11.77 -6.44 23.28
N GLU A 28 11.16 -6.31 24.47
CA GLU A 28 10.52 -7.42 25.17
C GLU A 28 9.19 -7.76 24.50
N VAL A 29 8.76 -9.02 24.56
CA VAL A 29 7.53 -9.50 23.95
C VAL A 29 6.54 -10.02 24.98
N TYR A 30 5.32 -9.53 24.88
CA TYR A 30 4.14 -10.07 25.57
C TYR A 30 3.21 -10.70 24.55
N SER A 31 2.65 -11.87 24.88
CA SER A 31 1.72 -12.58 24.01
C SER A 31 0.56 -13.19 24.79
N TRP A 32 -0.60 -13.33 24.14
CA TRP A 32 -1.82 -13.91 24.71
C TRP A 32 -2.75 -14.41 23.61
N GLY A 33 -3.76 -15.17 24.00
CA GLY A 33 -4.75 -15.77 23.13
C GLY A 33 -4.56 -17.28 22.98
N TYR A 34 -4.96 -17.81 21.84
CA TYR A 34 -4.92 -19.22 21.50
C TYR A 34 -3.48 -19.75 21.43
N ASN A 35 -3.23 -20.95 22.02
CA ASN A 35 -1.88 -21.49 22.19
C ASN A 35 -1.78 -23.00 22.00
N THR A 36 -2.75 -23.65 21.38
CA THR A 36 -2.80 -25.12 21.26
C THR A 36 -1.58 -25.71 20.55
N TYR A 37 -0.89 -24.92 19.70
CA TYR A 37 0.33 -25.34 19.03
C TYR A 37 1.61 -24.77 19.66
N GLY A 38 1.50 -24.09 20.80
CA GLY A 38 2.64 -23.45 21.43
C GLY A 38 3.08 -22.15 20.74
N GLN A 39 2.24 -21.53 19.89
CA GLN A 39 2.59 -20.34 19.12
C GLN A 39 2.91 -19.11 19.99
N ILE A 40 2.48 -19.07 21.25
CA ILE A 40 2.89 -18.06 22.24
C ILE A 40 4.38 -18.23 22.64
N GLY A 41 4.92 -19.46 22.55
CA GLY A 41 6.34 -19.73 22.80
C GLY A 41 6.77 -19.72 24.27
N ILE A 42 5.88 -19.98 25.21
CA ILE A 42 6.14 -19.96 26.66
C ILE A 42 6.46 -21.34 27.28
N GLY A 43 6.53 -22.39 26.46
CA GLY A 43 6.88 -23.75 26.85
C GLY A 43 5.70 -24.61 27.29
N ASN A 44 4.49 -24.24 26.88
CA ASN A 44 3.29 -25.04 27.03
C ASN A 44 2.27 -24.68 25.91
N THR A 45 1.15 -25.41 25.89
CA THR A 45 0.07 -25.21 24.89
C THR A 45 -1.19 -24.60 25.51
N THR A 46 -1.11 -24.06 26.73
CA THR A 46 -2.27 -23.47 27.42
C THR A 46 -2.60 -22.10 26.87
N THR A 47 -3.86 -21.90 26.48
CA THR A 47 -4.41 -20.58 26.08
C THR A 47 -4.20 -19.55 27.17
N GLN A 48 -3.70 -18.37 26.82
CA GLN A 48 -3.44 -17.31 27.79
C GLN A 48 -4.50 -16.21 27.63
N LEU A 49 -5.28 -16.00 28.70
CA LEU A 49 -6.35 -15.00 28.71
C LEU A 49 -5.84 -13.58 29.04
N LYS A 50 -4.56 -13.46 29.42
CA LYS A 50 -3.89 -12.20 29.76
C LYS A 50 -2.52 -12.16 29.12
N PRO A 51 -1.96 -10.97 28.86
CA PRO A 51 -0.59 -10.84 28.37
C PRO A 51 0.41 -11.55 29.29
N VAL A 52 1.21 -12.46 28.73
CA VAL A 52 2.33 -13.12 29.41
C VAL A 52 3.62 -12.68 28.75
N LYS A 53 4.64 -12.39 29.55
CA LYS A 53 5.98 -12.09 29.06
C LYS A 53 6.63 -13.36 28.54
N THR A 54 7.18 -13.32 27.35
CA THR A 54 7.95 -14.42 26.75
C THR A 54 9.44 -14.32 27.12
N SER A 55 10.23 -15.29 26.68
CA SER A 55 11.70 -15.25 26.80
C SER A 55 12.42 -14.43 25.75
N LEU A 56 11.69 -13.81 24.82
CA LEU A 56 12.28 -13.03 23.73
C LEU A 56 12.71 -11.65 24.20
N GLU A 57 13.89 -11.22 23.73
CA GLU A 57 14.48 -9.92 23.99
C GLU A 57 15.02 -9.31 22.69
N SER A 58 15.18 -7.98 22.68
CA SER A 58 15.70 -7.22 21.53
C SER A 58 14.91 -7.46 20.25
N ILE A 59 13.61 -7.67 20.32
CA ILE A 59 12.76 -7.93 19.16
C ILE A 59 12.37 -6.62 18.48
N LYS A 60 12.58 -6.55 17.15
CA LYS A 60 12.12 -5.44 16.31
C LYS A 60 10.85 -5.73 15.52
N GLN A 61 10.62 -7.01 15.18
CA GLN A 61 9.45 -7.43 14.40
C GLN A 61 8.95 -8.80 14.86
N ILE A 62 7.64 -8.96 14.88
CA ILE A 62 6.97 -10.27 14.90
C ILE A 62 6.08 -10.34 13.66
N SER A 63 6.05 -11.50 13.01
CA SER A 63 5.04 -11.85 12.04
C SER A 63 4.37 -13.13 12.51
N ALA A 64 3.04 -13.13 12.52
CA ALA A 64 2.28 -14.27 13.02
C ALA A 64 1.07 -14.57 12.13
N ASN A 65 0.74 -15.85 12.05
CA ASN A 65 -0.49 -16.33 11.46
C ASN A 65 -1.23 -17.21 12.50
N GLN A 66 -2.25 -17.94 12.08
CA GLN A 66 -3.12 -18.70 12.98
C GLN A 66 -2.36 -19.72 13.84
N TYR A 67 -1.30 -20.33 13.33
CA TYR A 67 -0.69 -21.53 13.90
C TYR A 67 0.76 -21.36 14.35
N HIS A 68 1.51 -20.43 13.76
CA HIS A 68 2.90 -20.21 14.09
C HIS A 68 3.26 -18.72 14.11
N ALA A 69 4.36 -18.41 14.74
CA ALA A 69 4.88 -17.06 14.83
C ALA A 69 6.40 -17.06 14.60
N VAL A 70 6.88 -15.97 14.04
CA VAL A 70 8.29 -15.70 13.72
C VAL A 70 8.67 -14.35 14.31
N ALA A 71 9.72 -14.30 15.12
CA ALA A 71 10.24 -13.09 15.73
C ALA A 71 11.63 -12.78 15.18
N LEU A 72 11.88 -11.52 14.87
CA LEU A 72 13.14 -11.01 14.34
C LEU A 72 13.76 -10.05 15.34
N THR A 73 15.01 -10.30 15.69
CA THR A 73 15.78 -9.43 16.60
C THR A 73 16.36 -8.22 15.88
N GLU A 74 16.76 -7.20 16.63
CA GLU A 74 17.51 -6.03 16.10
C GLU A 74 18.80 -6.46 15.38
N ASN A 75 19.44 -7.54 15.83
CA ASN A 75 20.68 -8.07 15.25
C ASN A 75 20.47 -9.00 14.04
N GLY A 76 19.22 -9.21 13.59
CA GLY A 76 18.92 -10.03 12.41
C GLY A 76 18.89 -11.54 12.67
N GLU A 77 18.76 -12.00 13.92
CA GLU A 77 18.47 -13.39 14.27
C GLU A 77 16.98 -13.66 14.22
N VAL A 78 16.57 -14.90 13.91
CA VAL A 78 15.16 -15.29 13.74
C VAL A 78 14.79 -16.37 14.75
N TYR A 79 13.73 -16.13 15.51
CA TYR A 79 13.13 -17.10 16.42
C TYR A 79 11.75 -17.52 15.92
N VAL A 80 11.38 -18.78 16.16
CA VAL A 80 10.14 -19.39 15.68
C VAL A 80 9.47 -20.19 16.78
N SER A 81 8.14 -20.24 16.76
CA SER A 81 7.32 -21.09 17.65
C SER A 81 5.97 -21.41 17.02
N GLY A 82 5.34 -22.48 17.50
CA GLY A 82 4.03 -22.92 17.05
C GLY A 82 4.06 -24.18 16.20
N TYR A 83 3.06 -24.34 15.34
CA TYR A 83 2.88 -25.48 14.44
C TYR A 83 4.04 -25.61 13.44
N ASN A 84 4.45 -26.86 13.16
CA ASN A 84 5.58 -27.16 12.27
C ASN A 84 5.44 -28.47 11.47
N ALA A 85 4.25 -29.03 11.36
CA ALA A 85 4.08 -30.28 10.62
C ALA A 85 4.40 -30.13 9.12
N GLU A 86 4.28 -28.92 8.58
CA GLU A 86 4.64 -28.58 7.21
C GLU A 86 6.08 -28.02 7.10
N GLY A 87 6.85 -27.97 8.19
CA GLY A 87 8.21 -27.42 8.20
C GLY A 87 8.28 -25.90 8.12
N GLU A 88 7.17 -25.20 8.42
CA GLU A 88 7.05 -23.74 8.31
C GLU A 88 7.95 -22.96 9.27
N LEU A 89 8.49 -23.61 10.28
CA LEU A 89 9.44 -23.00 11.22
C LEU A 89 10.90 -23.01 10.68
N GLY A 90 11.19 -23.78 9.63
CA GLY A 90 12.52 -23.82 9.02
C GLY A 90 13.63 -24.31 9.94
N ILE A 91 13.33 -25.30 10.78
CA ILE A 91 14.26 -25.83 11.80
C ILE A 91 14.88 -27.18 11.41
N GLY A 92 14.67 -27.65 10.18
CA GLY A 92 15.24 -28.88 9.63
C GLY A 92 14.48 -30.16 9.97
N ASN A 93 13.31 -30.05 10.57
CA ASN A 93 12.41 -31.17 10.87
C ASN A 93 10.94 -30.79 10.70
N ASN A 94 10.04 -31.77 10.83
CA ASN A 94 8.59 -31.61 10.73
C ASN A 94 7.91 -32.10 12.02
N GLN A 95 8.45 -31.78 13.21
CA GLN A 95 7.75 -32.05 14.46
C GLN A 95 6.46 -31.24 14.53
N ASN A 96 5.37 -31.80 15.09
CA ASN A 96 4.04 -31.19 15.01
C ASN A 96 3.96 -29.77 15.58
N SER A 97 4.71 -29.44 16.62
CA SER A 97 4.71 -28.12 17.24
C SER A 97 6.00 -27.83 18.02
N VAL A 98 6.26 -26.54 18.21
CA VAL A 98 7.37 -25.99 18.98
C VAL A 98 6.81 -25.03 20.01
N GLU A 99 6.83 -25.43 21.27
CA GLU A 99 6.17 -24.71 22.38
C GLU A 99 7.03 -23.59 22.99
N LYS A 100 8.33 -23.59 22.72
CA LYS A 100 9.28 -22.55 23.14
C LYS A 100 9.91 -21.90 21.94
N TRP A 101 10.14 -20.59 22.01
CA TRP A 101 10.91 -19.91 20.99
C TRP A 101 12.27 -20.57 20.78
N GLN A 102 12.56 -20.98 19.56
CA GLN A 102 13.86 -21.51 19.13
C GLN A 102 14.34 -20.85 17.85
N LYS A 103 15.64 -20.91 17.59
CA LYS A 103 16.22 -20.27 16.43
C LYS A 103 15.91 -21.05 15.14
N MET A 104 15.56 -20.30 14.08
CA MET A 104 15.44 -20.83 12.71
C MET A 104 16.82 -21.22 12.19
N ARG A 105 16.90 -22.29 11.35
CA ARG A 105 18.15 -22.75 10.75
C ARG A 105 18.41 -22.03 9.42
N ASN A 106 19.70 -21.88 9.08
CA ASN A 106 20.10 -21.39 7.77
C ASN A 106 19.77 -22.42 6.65
N PRO A 107 19.80 -22.03 5.36
CA PRO A 107 19.45 -22.92 4.26
C PRO A 107 20.28 -24.22 4.17
N SER A 108 21.48 -24.21 4.71
CA SER A 108 22.40 -25.38 4.75
C SER A 108 22.22 -26.26 5.98
N ASN A 109 21.42 -25.86 6.94
CA ASN A 109 21.22 -26.51 8.25
C ASN A 109 22.52 -26.67 9.08
N THR A 110 23.50 -25.82 8.86
CA THR A 110 24.80 -25.85 9.55
C THR A 110 24.85 -24.89 10.74
N ASP A 111 24.05 -23.82 10.73
CA ASP A 111 24.03 -22.78 11.75
C ASP A 111 22.62 -22.16 11.84
N ASP A 112 22.43 -21.26 12.79
CA ASP A 112 21.21 -20.46 12.92
C ASP A 112 21.11 -19.42 11.82
N MET A 113 19.87 -19.06 11.43
CA MET A 113 19.62 -18.01 10.44
C MET A 113 19.96 -16.63 11.02
N LYS A 114 20.77 -15.89 10.28
CA LYS A 114 21.28 -14.56 10.64
C LYS A 114 21.16 -13.58 9.46
N ASN A 115 21.51 -12.34 9.67
CA ASN A 115 21.53 -11.30 8.65
C ASN A 115 20.15 -11.03 8.03
N VAL A 116 19.08 -11.18 8.84
CA VAL A 116 17.71 -11.01 8.37
C VAL A 116 17.25 -9.57 8.58
N LYS A 117 16.62 -9.03 7.52
CA LYS A 117 16.03 -7.68 7.48
C LYS A 117 14.53 -7.67 7.81
N GLN A 118 13.80 -8.69 7.31
CA GLN A 118 12.34 -8.80 7.48
C GLN A 118 11.90 -10.26 7.49
N VAL A 119 10.81 -10.55 8.19
CA VAL A 119 10.13 -11.85 8.19
C VAL A 119 8.65 -11.66 7.86
N ALA A 120 8.04 -12.66 7.20
CA ALA A 120 6.61 -12.69 6.91
C ALA A 120 6.07 -14.12 7.01
N THR A 121 4.85 -14.27 7.55
CA THR A 121 4.19 -15.57 7.75
C THR A 121 2.92 -15.67 6.93
N GLY A 122 2.84 -16.67 6.05
CA GLY A 122 1.59 -17.17 5.51
C GLY A 122 0.95 -18.19 6.45
N ARG A 123 -0.07 -18.93 5.98
CA ARG A 123 -0.78 -19.87 6.86
C ARG A 123 0.11 -21.02 7.35
N TYR A 124 0.88 -21.63 6.44
CA TYR A 124 1.78 -22.75 6.70
C TYR A 124 3.13 -22.56 5.99
N HIS A 125 3.54 -21.33 5.76
CA HIS A 125 4.86 -21.03 5.22
C HIS A 125 5.42 -19.76 5.83
N THR A 126 6.73 -19.66 5.82
CA THR A 126 7.47 -18.49 6.29
C THR A 126 8.39 -17.98 5.19
N MET A 127 8.43 -16.66 5.05
CA MET A 127 9.38 -15.95 4.19
C MET A 127 10.38 -15.17 5.03
N VAL A 128 11.63 -15.12 4.55
CA VAL A 128 12.74 -14.39 5.16
C VAL A 128 13.41 -13.54 4.10
N LEU A 129 13.54 -12.24 4.35
CA LEU A 129 14.32 -11.30 3.55
C LEU A 129 15.61 -10.98 4.31
N THR A 130 16.75 -11.17 3.66
CA THR A 130 18.08 -10.88 4.22
C THR A 130 18.53 -9.45 3.92
N ASN A 131 19.57 -8.97 4.64
CA ASN A 131 20.12 -7.63 4.39
C ASN A 131 20.85 -7.52 3.04
N ASP A 132 21.26 -8.62 2.44
CA ASP A 132 21.75 -8.70 1.05
C ASP A 132 20.62 -8.84 0.02
N GLU A 133 19.38 -8.51 0.44
CA GLU A 133 18.19 -8.37 -0.41
C GLU A 133 17.75 -9.64 -1.13
N LYS A 134 18.08 -10.81 -0.58
CA LYS A 134 17.62 -12.13 -1.05
C LYS A 134 16.42 -12.60 -0.24
N VAL A 135 15.57 -13.41 -0.87
CA VAL A 135 14.38 -13.98 -0.24
C VAL A 135 14.45 -15.49 -0.21
N TYR A 136 14.15 -16.04 0.94
CA TYR A 136 14.02 -17.46 1.20
C TYR A 136 12.66 -17.79 1.75
N ALA A 137 12.17 -19.01 1.50
CA ALA A 137 10.92 -19.50 2.07
C ALA A 137 11.02 -20.96 2.52
N THR A 138 10.16 -21.34 3.48
CA THR A 138 10.06 -22.71 4.02
C THR A 138 8.60 -23.01 4.38
N GLY A 139 8.22 -24.28 4.51
CA GLY A 139 6.89 -24.71 4.87
C GLY A 139 6.14 -25.40 3.72
N TYR A 140 4.83 -25.38 3.79
CA TYR A 140 3.88 -25.94 2.83
C TYR A 140 4.06 -25.33 1.43
N ASN A 141 3.99 -26.18 0.38
CA ASN A 141 4.25 -25.76 -0.99
C ASN A 141 3.30 -26.37 -2.05
N ASN A 142 2.25 -27.08 -1.65
CA ASN A 142 1.36 -27.73 -2.65
C ASN A 142 0.67 -26.73 -3.57
N THR A 143 0.52 -25.47 -3.15
CA THR A 143 0.01 -24.35 -3.95
C THR A 143 1.11 -23.42 -4.45
N LYS A 144 2.39 -23.87 -4.42
CA LYS A 144 3.56 -23.21 -5.03
C LYS A 144 4.00 -21.90 -4.37
N GLN A 145 3.57 -21.65 -3.13
CA GLN A 145 3.86 -20.42 -2.40
C GLN A 145 5.33 -20.21 -2.03
N LEU A 146 6.16 -21.26 -2.08
CA LEU A 146 7.61 -21.11 -1.86
C LEU A 146 8.36 -20.63 -3.11
N ALA A 147 7.69 -20.55 -4.27
CA ALA A 147 8.26 -20.07 -5.53
C ALA A 147 9.60 -20.72 -5.93
N ASP A 148 9.85 -21.96 -5.51
CA ASP A 148 11.04 -22.72 -5.86
C ASP A 148 10.90 -23.51 -7.18
N GLY A 149 9.76 -23.35 -7.86
CA GLY A 149 9.40 -24.07 -9.11
C GLY A 149 8.82 -25.46 -8.89
N THR A 150 8.62 -25.87 -7.63
CA THR A 150 8.06 -27.18 -7.25
C THR A 150 6.78 -27.06 -6.47
N THR A 151 6.21 -28.21 -6.09
CA THR A 151 5.11 -28.31 -5.09
C THR A 151 5.58 -29.02 -3.83
N THR A 152 6.89 -29.18 -3.63
CA THR A 152 7.45 -29.92 -2.50
C THR A 152 7.51 -29.06 -1.25
N THR A 153 6.86 -29.49 -0.19
CA THR A 153 6.97 -28.92 1.16
C THR A 153 8.43 -28.94 1.66
N ARG A 154 8.87 -27.89 2.35
CA ARG A 154 10.24 -27.69 2.80
C ARG A 154 10.29 -27.44 4.31
N ASN A 155 11.21 -28.10 5.01
CA ASN A 155 11.46 -27.86 6.43
C ASN A 155 12.76 -27.07 6.68
N LEU A 156 13.40 -26.62 5.62
CA LEU A 156 14.53 -25.68 5.61
C LEU A 156 14.27 -24.61 4.56
N LEU A 157 14.80 -23.44 4.80
CA LEU A 157 14.75 -22.31 3.88
C LEU A 157 15.29 -22.66 2.50
N LYS A 158 14.58 -22.30 1.46
CA LYS A 158 15.02 -22.39 0.06
C LYS A 158 14.91 -21.02 -0.60
N PRO A 159 15.85 -20.66 -1.49
CA PRO A 159 15.76 -19.41 -2.24
C PRO A 159 14.51 -19.40 -3.11
N MET A 160 13.78 -18.28 -3.11
CA MET A 160 12.69 -18.05 -4.03
C MET A 160 13.24 -17.65 -5.40
N LYS A 161 12.58 -18.12 -6.46
CA LYS A 161 13.04 -17.94 -7.84
C LYS A 161 12.03 -17.14 -8.65
N ASP A 162 12.54 -16.33 -9.56
CA ASP A 162 11.74 -15.66 -10.57
C ASP A 162 11.34 -16.60 -11.73
N SER A 163 10.54 -16.10 -12.67
CA SER A 163 10.07 -16.84 -13.84
C SER A 163 11.19 -17.33 -14.77
N THR A 164 12.42 -16.84 -14.61
CA THR A 164 13.61 -17.25 -15.37
C THR A 164 14.49 -18.28 -14.64
N ASP A 165 14.01 -18.83 -13.51
CA ASP A 165 14.74 -19.75 -12.61
C ASP A 165 15.90 -19.13 -11.83
N LYS A 166 16.03 -17.82 -11.80
CA LYS A 166 17.04 -17.12 -11.02
C LYS A 166 16.53 -16.80 -9.62
N GLU A 167 17.42 -16.87 -8.65
CA GLU A 167 17.13 -16.35 -7.30
C GLU A 167 16.80 -14.87 -7.39
N ILE A 168 15.68 -14.47 -6.74
CA ILE A 168 15.28 -13.08 -6.72
C ILE A 168 16.19 -12.28 -5.77
N THR A 169 16.62 -11.14 -6.23
CA THR A 169 17.48 -10.18 -5.50
C THR A 169 16.91 -8.77 -5.63
N ASN A 170 17.56 -7.79 -5.02
CA ASN A 170 17.11 -6.39 -5.05
C ASN A 170 15.71 -6.20 -4.42
N VAL A 171 15.41 -6.97 -3.35
CA VAL A 171 14.10 -6.95 -2.70
C VAL A 171 14.06 -5.91 -1.59
N LYS A 172 13.05 -5.04 -1.65
CA LYS A 172 12.75 -3.99 -0.68
C LYS A 172 11.96 -4.53 0.51
N THR A 173 10.90 -5.30 0.22
CA THR A 173 9.98 -5.84 1.24
C THR A 173 9.28 -7.11 0.77
N ILE A 174 8.84 -7.91 1.74
CA ILE A 174 8.11 -9.17 1.55
C ILE A 174 6.78 -9.14 2.28
N GLU A 175 5.78 -9.86 1.76
CA GLU A 175 4.50 -10.12 2.40
C GLU A 175 4.08 -11.56 2.15
N ALA A 176 3.61 -12.24 3.18
CA ALA A 176 3.04 -13.58 3.09
C ALA A 176 1.64 -13.59 3.70
N ALA A 177 0.69 -14.19 3.01
CA ALA A 177 -0.69 -14.24 3.47
C ALA A 177 -1.38 -15.49 2.95
N GLY A 178 -2.12 -16.21 3.79
CA GLY A 178 -2.75 -17.46 3.42
C GLY A 178 -1.76 -18.41 2.74
N TYR A 179 -1.97 -18.72 1.47
CA TYR A 179 -1.11 -19.54 0.61
C TYR A 179 -0.43 -18.71 -0.51
N SER A 180 -0.21 -17.45 -0.28
CA SER A 180 0.35 -16.51 -1.26
C SER A 180 1.58 -15.80 -0.73
N SER A 181 2.53 -15.53 -1.61
CA SER A 181 3.78 -14.82 -1.35
C SER A 181 3.92 -13.63 -2.31
N TYR A 182 4.26 -12.48 -1.77
CA TYR A 182 4.45 -11.25 -2.53
C TYR A 182 5.78 -10.60 -2.16
N ILE A 183 6.41 -9.96 -3.12
CA ILE A 183 7.60 -9.14 -2.90
C ILE A 183 7.50 -7.83 -3.67
N ILE A 184 8.09 -6.78 -3.12
CA ILE A 184 8.33 -5.52 -3.83
C ILE A 184 9.84 -5.31 -3.89
N THR A 185 10.35 -5.03 -5.09
CA THR A 185 11.77 -4.73 -5.30
C THR A 185 12.09 -3.27 -4.99
N ASN A 186 13.38 -2.92 -4.90
CA ASN A 186 13.81 -1.52 -4.76
C ASN A 186 13.45 -0.66 -5.99
N ASN A 187 13.18 -1.31 -7.13
CA ASN A 187 12.62 -0.64 -8.32
C ASN A 187 11.09 -0.44 -8.24
N ASN A 188 10.46 -0.78 -7.10
CA ASN A 188 9.01 -0.73 -6.86
C ASN A 188 8.20 -1.63 -7.80
N GLU A 189 8.78 -2.74 -8.23
CA GLU A 189 8.12 -3.78 -9.00
C GLU A 189 7.52 -4.81 -8.03
N LEU A 190 6.27 -5.20 -8.28
CA LEU A 190 5.57 -6.22 -7.50
C LEU A 190 5.65 -7.57 -8.20
N TYR A 191 6.00 -8.59 -7.44
CA TYR A 191 5.99 -10.00 -7.86
C TYR A 191 5.14 -10.82 -6.90
N SER A 192 4.55 -11.89 -7.40
CA SER A 192 3.74 -12.80 -6.62
C SER A 192 3.95 -14.27 -6.99
N ALA A 193 3.67 -15.16 -6.05
CA ALA A 193 3.63 -16.62 -6.24
C ALA A 193 2.65 -17.28 -5.27
N GLY A 194 2.20 -18.48 -5.61
CA GLY A 194 1.31 -19.29 -4.77
C GLY A 194 -0.10 -19.45 -5.32
N TYR A 195 -1.05 -19.70 -4.43
CA TYR A 195 -2.45 -19.96 -4.71
C TYR A 195 -3.14 -18.80 -5.43
N ASN A 196 -3.95 -19.12 -6.46
CA ASN A 196 -4.55 -18.10 -7.33
C ASN A 196 -6.01 -18.38 -7.75
N ASN A 197 -6.72 -19.28 -7.11
CA ASN A 197 -8.08 -19.64 -7.55
C ASN A 197 -9.10 -18.51 -7.59
N TYR A 198 -8.81 -17.38 -6.92
CA TYR A 198 -9.63 -16.17 -6.94
C TYR A 198 -8.97 -15.01 -7.70
N GLY A 199 -7.78 -15.23 -8.30
CA GLY A 199 -7.04 -14.20 -9.02
C GLY A 199 -6.17 -13.30 -8.14
N GLN A 200 -5.99 -13.64 -6.86
CA GLN A 200 -5.25 -12.84 -5.88
C GLN A 200 -3.77 -12.62 -6.22
N GLN A 201 -3.23 -13.32 -7.22
CA GLN A 201 -1.87 -13.13 -7.72
C GLN A 201 -1.74 -12.00 -8.75
N PHE A 202 -2.81 -11.24 -9.05
CA PHE A 202 -2.80 -10.13 -10.01
C PHE A 202 -2.37 -10.51 -11.45
N GLN A 203 -2.50 -11.78 -11.85
CA GLN A 203 -2.04 -12.28 -13.15
C GLN A 203 -3.13 -12.31 -14.23
N ASN A 204 -4.30 -11.71 -13.98
CA ASN A 204 -5.48 -11.74 -14.85
C ASN A 204 -5.97 -13.15 -15.20
N ASN A 205 -5.69 -14.11 -14.34
CA ASN A 205 -6.13 -15.50 -14.44
C ASN A 205 -6.29 -16.10 -13.03
N THR A 206 -6.66 -17.37 -12.94
CA THR A 206 -6.88 -18.08 -11.68
C THR A 206 -5.97 -19.31 -11.52
N THR A 207 -4.85 -19.35 -12.25
CA THR A 207 -3.88 -20.46 -12.17
C THR A 207 -2.82 -20.15 -11.11
N ASP A 208 -2.51 -21.14 -10.26
CA ASP A 208 -1.45 -21.04 -9.25
C ASP A 208 -0.09 -20.72 -9.86
N VAL A 209 0.64 -19.80 -9.24
CA VAL A 209 1.88 -19.24 -9.74
C VAL A 209 3.08 -19.92 -9.08
N ALA A 210 3.86 -20.69 -9.87
CA ALA A 210 4.93 -21.56 -9.36
C ALA A 210 6.26 -20.85 -9.03
N LYS A 211 6.47 -19.67 -9.58
CA LYS A 211 7.66 -18.84 -9.41
C LYS A 211 7.25 -17.39 -9.30
N LEU A 212 8.06 -16.60 -8.64
CA LEU A 212 7.80 -15.15 -8.54
C LEU A 212 7.61 -14.55 -9.93
N THR A 213 6.39 -14.18 -10.25
CA THR A 213 6.02 -13.60 -11.53
C THR A 213 5.71 -12.13 -11.36
N LYS A 214 6.35 -11.30 -12.18
CA LYS A 214 6.16 -9.85 -12.16
C LYS A 214 4.73 -9.49 -12.53
N ILE A 215 4.13 -8.63 -11.75
CA ILE A 215 2.82 -8.07 -12.01
C ILE A 215 2.98 -6.84 -12.92
N LYS A 216 2.18 -6.79 -13.96
CA LYS A 216 2.17 -5.64 -14.88
C LYS A 216 1.40 -4.48 -14.23
N THR A 217 2.10 -3.43 -13.87
CA THR A 217 1.55 -2.20 -13.32
C THR A 217 2.04 -1.01 -14.13
N GLU A 218 1.22 0.04 -14.23
CA GLU A 218 1.59 1.28 -14.94
C GLU A 218 2.58 2.13 -14.14
N ILE A 219 2.43 2.07 -12.82
CA ILE A 219 3.21 2.85 -11.85
C ILE A 219 3.81 1.87 -10.84
N GLY A 220 4.97 2.20 -10.32
CA GLY A 220 5.63 1.43 -9.27
C GLY A 220 4.77 1.28 -8.01
N ILE A 221 4.94 0.16 -7.31
CA ILE A 221 4.15 -0.20 -6.14
C ILE A 221 4.86 0.24 -4.86
N GLU A 222 4.12 0.86 -3.96
CA GLU A 222 4.63 1.30 -2.66
C GLU A 222 4.41 0.26 -1.56
N ARG A 223 3.23 -0.36 -1.51
CA ARG A 223 2.86 -1.37 -0.51
C ARG A 223 1.97 -2.45 -1.08
N ILE A 224 2.03 -3.62 -0.47
CA ILE A 224 1.16 -4.77 -0.69
C ILE A 224 0.65 -5.26 0.65
N ALA A 225 -0.58 -5.71 0.70
CA ALA A 225 -1.17 -6.44 1.82
C ALA A 225 -2.12 -7.51 1.28
N ALA A 226 -2.26 -8.61 2.01
CA ALA A 226 -3.22 -9.64 1.67
C ALA A 226 -3.85 -10.25 2.92
N THR A 227 -5.05 -10.82 2.76
CA THR A 227 -5.78 -11.45 3.86
C THR A 227 -5.10 -12.74 4.28
N LYS A 228 -4.97 -12.95 5.58
CA LYS A 228 -4.33 -14.14 6.17
C LYS A 228 -5.24 -15.40 6.17
N MET A 229 -6.38 -15.35 5.47
CA MET A 229 -7.32 -16.49 5.39
C MET A 229 -6.81 -17.63 4.50
N GLN A 230 -7.36 -18.83 4.72
CA GLN A 230 -6.93 -20.03 4.02
C GLN A 230 -7.28 -20.00 2.53
N ASP A 231 -8.57 -19.99 2.19
CA ASP A 231 -9.07 -20.29 0.86
C ASP A 231 -9.65 -19.05 0.17
N LYS A 232 -10.15 -18.09 0.94
CA LYS A 232 -10.83 -16.88 0.44
C LYS A 232 -9.89 -15.70 0.56
N GLN A 233 -8.88 -15.67 -0.32
CA GLN A 233 -7.84 -14.65 -0.24
C GLN A 233 -8.15 -13.45 -1.11
N THR A 234 -7.93 -12.29 -0.54
CA THR A 234 -7.96 -10.99 -1.21
C THR A 234 -6.61 -10.31 -1.03
N ALA A 235 -6.13 -9.68 -2.05
CA ALA A 235 -4.90 -8.89 -2.00
C ALA A 235 -5.17 -7.45 -2.46
N ALA A 236 -4.41 -6.52 -1.90
CA ALA A 236 -4.49 -5.11 -2.22
C ALA A 236 -3.09 -4.50 -2.32
N TYR A 237 -2.84 -3.67 -3.32
CA TYR A 237 -1.63 -2.87 -3.36
C TYR A 237 -1.93 -1.38 -3.43
N ILE A 238 -0.98 -0.59 -2.96
CA ILE A 238 -0.96 0.87 -3.11
C ILE A 238 0.18 1.20 -4.06
N ASP A 239 -0.11 1.93 -5.13
CA ASP A 239 0.92 2.43 -6.04
C ASP A 239 1.57 3.73 -5.52
N LYS A 240 2.60 4.22 -6.19
CA LYS A 240 3.30 5.46 -5.83
C LYS A 240 2.45 6.72 -5.94
N LEU A 241 1.32 6.66 -6.62
CA LEU A 241 0.33 7.74 -6.65
C LEU A 241 -0.70 7.63 -5.53
N GLY A 242 -0.55 6.65 -4.62
CA GLY A 242 -1.48 6.40 -3.52
C GLY A 242 -2.81 5.78 -3.96
N ARG A 243 -2.92 5.28 -5.18
CA ARG A 243 -4.11 4.57 -5.65
C ARG A 243 -4.12 3.16 -5.08
N ILE A 244 -5.30 2.71 -4.64
CA ILE A 244 -5.48 1.38 -4.07
C ILE A 244 -6.15 0.49 -5.12
N TYR A 245 -5.58 -0.68 -5.31
CA TYR A 245 -6.11 -1.73 -6.19
C TYR A 245 -6.34 -3.00 -5.39
N THR A 246 -7.48 -3.63 -5.59
CA THR A 246 -7.88 -4.87 -4.92
C THR A 246 -8.20 -5.97 -5.92
N VAL A 247 -7.96 -7.23 -5.53
CA VAL A 247 -8.18 -8.41 -6.36
C VAL A 247 -8.39 -9.64 -5.47
N GLY A 248 -9.04 -10.65 -5.98
CA GLY A 248 -9.23 -11.91 -5.28
C GLY A 248 -10.67 -12.20 -4.90
N TYR A 249 -10.87 -12.89 -3.79
CA TYR A 249 -12.19 -13.25 -3.26
C TYR A 249 -13.00 -12.01 -2.85
N ASN A 250 -14.31 -12.02 -3.14
CA ASN A 250 -15.21 -10.90 -2.85
C ASN A 250 -16.64 -11.37 -2.49
N GLY A 251 -16.75 -12.47 -1.78
CA GLY A 251 -18.06 -12.99 -1.39
C GLY A 251 -18.81 -12.17 -0.35
N ASN A 252 -18.10 -11.32 0.42
CA ASN A 252 -18.67 -10.45 1.43
C ASN A 252 -18.31 -8.96 1.21
N GLY A 253 -17.85 -8.59 0.01
CA GLY A 253 -17.46 -7.21 -0.31
C GLY A 253 -16.01 -6.85 0.03
N GLU A 254 -15.11 -7.85 0.12
CA GLU A 254 -13.70 -7.66 0.49
C GLU A 254 -12.94 -6.75 -0.48
N LEU A 255 -13.39 -6.65 -1.73
CA LEU A 255 -12.75 -5.76 -2.73
C LEU A 255 -13.16 -4.29 -2.60
N GLY A 256 -14.17 -3.97 -1.79
CA GLY A 256 -14.63 -2.58 -1.61
C GLY A 256 -15.22 -1.92 -2.87
N ASN A 257 -15.73 -2.70 -3.82
CA ASN A 257 -16.14 -2.24 -5.15
C ASN A 257 -17.66 -2.32 -5.39
N THR A 258 -18.48 -2.33 -4.35
CA THR A 258 -19.96 -2.43 -4.43
C THR A 258 -20.52 -3.68 -5.14
N LEU A 259 -19.68 -4.53 -5.71
CA LEU A 259 -20.04 -5.76 -6.38
C LEU A 259 -19.84 -6.96 -5.46
N ILE A 260 -20.55 -8.05 -5.72
CA ILE A 260 -20.32 -9.36 -5.11
C ILE A 260 -19.76 -10.29 -6.18
N GLY A 261 -18.71 -11.00 -5.86
CA GLY A 261 -18.03 -11.92 -6.78
C GLY A 261 -16.54 -11.63 -6.89
N SER A 262 -15.75 -12.69 -6.94
CA SER A 262 -14.28 -12.62 -7.03
C SER A 262 -13.82 -11.96 -8.33
N SER A 263 -12.66 -11.31 -8.29
CA SER A 263 -12.06 -10.68 -9.47
C SER A 263 -10.60 -11.08 -9.60
N ASN A 264 -10.22 -11.55 -10.77
CA ASN A 264 -8.83 -11.78 -11.16
C ASN A 264 -8.19 -10.56 -11.87
N ILE A 265 -8.97 -9.51 -12.09
CA ILE A 265 -8.52 -8.23 -12.63
C ILE A 265 -8.48 -7.21 -11.50
N PRO A 266 -7.34 -6.52 -11.29
CA PRO A 266 -7.24 -5.48 -10.27
C PRO A 266 -8.29 -4.38 -10.46
N TYR A 267 -9.04 -4.08 -9.41
CA TYR A 267 -10.03 -3.02 -9.37
C TYR A 267 -9.52 -1.86 -8.52
N SER A 268 -9.53 -0.65 -9.07
CA SER A 268 -9.19 0.56 -8.30
C SER A 268 -10.36 0.99 -7.44
N ILE A 269 -10.15 1.07 -6.14
CA ILE A 269 -11.14 1.59 -5.16
C ILE A 269 -10.85 3.03 -4.74
N SER A 270 -9.78 3.64 -5.26
CA SER A 270 -9.42 5.02 -4.94
C SER A 270 -10.18 6.00 -5.82
N ASP A 271 -10.78 7.00 -5.20
CA ASP A 271 -11.36 8.18 -5.88
C ASP A 271 -10.24 9.23 -6.05
N SER A 272 -9.31 8.94 -6.95
CA SER A 272 -8.14 9.79 -7.15
C SER A 272 -8.51 10.99 -8.02
N LYS A 273 -8.19 12.20 -7.54
CA LYS A 273 -8.43 13.46 -8.25
C LYS A 273 -7.31 14.47 -8.01
N ILE A 274 -7.15 15.36 -8.97
CA ILE A 274 -6.31 16.54 -8.84
C ILE A 274 -7.22 17.72 -8.55
N VAL A 275 -6.98 18.39 -7.42
CA VAL A 275 -7.77 19.57 -6.97
C VAL A 275 -6.84 20.77 -7.01
N ALA A 276 -7.21 21.80 -7.76
CA ALA A 276 -6.53 23.08 -7.73
C ALA A 276 -6.91 23.85 -6.47
N ASP A 277 -5.95 24.49 -5.81
CA ASP A 277 -6.22 25.37 -4.67
C ASP A 277 -7.12 26.54 -5.07
N GLU A 278 -6.94 27.04 -6.30
CA GLU A 278 -7.77 28.05 -6.91
C GLU A 278 -8.39 27.48 -8.19
N PRO A 279 -9.70 27.17 -8.21
CA PRO A 279 -10.38 26.66 -9.40
C PRO A 279 -10.51 27.70 -10.51
N LEU A 280 -10.30 28.99 -10.18
CA LEU A 280 -10.33 30.13 -11.08
C LEU A 280 -9.13 31.04 -10.83
N VAL A 281 -8.34 31.26 -11.87
CA VAL A 281 -7.21 32.19 -11.87
C VAL A 281 -7.55 33.38 -12.78
N ASN A 282 -7.50 34.59 -12.24
CA ASN A 282 -7.61 35.82 -13.00
C ASN A 282 -6.21 36.43 -13.14
N ILE A 283 -5.76 36.64 -14.37
CA ILE A 283 -4.46 37.27 -14.67
C ILE A 283 -4.62 38.36 -15.72
N SER A 284 -3.70 39.31 -15.74
CA SER A 284 -3.64 40.30 -16.79
C SER A 284 -2.79 39.78 -17.95
N GLN A 285 -3.09 40.24 -19.15
CA GLN A 285 -2.27 39.96 -20.34
C GLN A 285 -0.82 40.41 -20.07
N GLY A 286 0.16 39.58 -20.44
CA GLY A 286 1.56 39.83 -20.19
C GLY A 286 2.06 39.52 -18.76
N THR A 287 1.18 39.09 -17.85
CA THR A 287 1.56 38.71 -16.49
C THR A 287 1.53 37.21 -16.29
N THR A 288 2.13 36.75 -15.17
CA THR A 288 2.14 35.34 -14.80
C THR A 288 1.57 35.14 -13.42
N ASN A 289 0.99 33.95 -13.20
CA ASN A 289 0.56 33.46 -11.89
C ASN A 289 0.98 31.98 -11.72
N SER A 290 1.05 31.49 -10.49
CA SER A 290 1.37 30.08 -10.20
C SER A 290 0.15 29.39 -9.64
N ILE A 291 -0.02 28.13 -9.99
CA ILE A 291 -1.06 27.24 -9.44
C ILE A 291 -0.39 26.12 -8.65
N ASN A 292 -0.99 25.75 -7.50
CA ASN A 292 -0.48 24.73 -6.62
C ASN A 292 -1.55 23.63 -6.42
N PRO A 293 -1.70 22.73 -7.40
CA PRO A 293 -2.70 21.69 -7.33
C PRO A 293 -2.34 20.66 -6.26
N LYS A 294 -3.35 20.16 -5.56
CA LYS A 294 -3.25 19.07 -4.60
C LYS A 294 -3.77 17.78 -5.21
N TYR A 295 -3.02 16.72 -5.03
CA TYR A 295 -3.45 15.39 -5.37
C TYR A 295 -4.19 14.78 -4.17
N SER A 296 -5.34 14.17 -4.43
CA SER A 296 -6.14 13.45 -3.43
C SER A 296 -6.51 12.08 -3.97
N THR A 297 -6.39 11.07 -3.14
CA THR A 297 -6.81 9.69 -3.45
C THR A 297 -8.14 9.31 -2.79
N GLY A 298 -8.76 10.24 -2.06
CA GLY A 298 -9.90 9.93 -1.18
C GLY A 298 -9.48 9.31 0.16
N PHE A 299 -8.19 8.96 0.33
CA PHE A 299 -7.64 8.42 1.57
C PHE A 299 -6.57 9.36 2.11
N THR A 300 -6.56 9.58 3.44
CA THR A 300 -5.49 10.34 4.09
C THR A 300 -4.28 9.43 4.27
N LEU A 301 -3.23 9.64 3.50
CA LEU A 301 -1.95 8.97 3.72
C LEU A 301 -1.23 9.60 4.91
N ILE A 302 -0.73 8.75 5.81
CA ILE A 302 -0.06 9.16 7.08
C ILE A 302 1.33 9.73 6.81
N ASN A 303 1.76 10.17 5.77
CA ASN A 303 2.92 11.02 5.53
C ASN A 303 2.79 11.67 4.15
N ASN A 304 2.67 12.96 4.10
CA ASN A 304 2.41 13.82 2.93
C ASN A 304 3.52 13.86 1.85
N GLU A 305 4.26 12.79 1.62
CA GLU A 305 5.34 12.78 0.63
C GLU A 305 5.04 11.91 -0.59
N ILE A 306 3.86 12.06 -1.19
CA ILE A 306 3.69 11.57 -2.56
C ILE A 306 4.19 12.67 -3.50
N LYS A 307 5.40 12.51 -4.00
CA LYS A 307 5.94 13.34 -5.10
C LYS A 307 5.34 12.85 -6.42
N ILE A 308 4.32 13.54 -6.89
CA ILE A 308 3.67 13.26 -8.16
C ILE A 308 4.23 14.23 -9.19
N ASN A 309 4.69 13.70 -10.32
CA ASN A 309 5.04 14.52 -11.48
C ASN A 309 3.76 14.91 -12.21
N LEU A 310 3.33 16.16 -12.03
CA LEU A 310 2.16 16.68 -12.72
C LEU A 310 2.54 17.24 -14.08
N LYS A 311 1.70 16.96 -15.06
CA LYS A 311 1.75 17.55 -16.40
C LYS A 311 0.69 18.64 -16.51
N TYR A 312 1.04 19.72 -17.17
CA TYR A 312 0.20 20.89 -17.35
C TYR A 312 0.03 21.18 -18.86
N GLU A 313 -1.19 21.38 -19.30
CA GLU A 313 -1.52 21.61 -20.69
C GLU A 313 -2.58 22.73 -20.81
N SER A 314 -2.31 23.76 -21.58
CA SER A 314 -3.30 24.77 -21.90
C SER A 314 -4.22 24.29 -23.02
N LEU A 315 -5.53 24.44 -22.85
CA LEU A 315 -6.51 24.11 -23.88
C LEU A 315 -6.61 25.19 -24.97
N ASP A 316 -6.11 26.41 -24.70
CA ASP A 316 -5.95 27.46 -25.73
C ASP A 316 -4.72 28.32 -25.41
N THR A 317 -3.65 28.09 -26.14
CA THR A 317 -2.37 28.78 -25.96
C THR A 317 -2.39 30.23 -26.48
N ASN A 318 -3.41 30.63 -27.27
CA ASN A 318 -3.60 32.03 -27.69
C ASN A 318 -4.12 32.89 -26.54
N ILE A 319 -4.79 32.28 -25.54
CA ILE A 319 -5.32 32.96 -24.35
C ILE A 319 -4.33 32.86 -23.18
N ALA A 320 -3.87 31.65 -22.85
CA ALA A 320 -2.88 31.47 -21.83
C ALA A 320 -1.93 30.32 -22.17
N THR A 321 -0.67 30.45 -21.77
CA THR A 321 0.33 29.37 -21.82
C THR A 321 0.65 28.88 -20.43
N VAL A 322 1.21 27.67 -20.31
CA VAL A 322 1.65 27.10 -19.04
C VAL A 322 3.02 26.44 -19.20
N SER A 323 3.89 26.67 -18.20
CA SER A 323 5.20 26.01 -18.08
C SER A 323 5.42 25.57 -16.65
N GLY A 324 5.42 24.23 -16.41
CA GLY A 324 5.27 23.69 -15.07
C GLY A 324 3.99 24.24 -14.44
N ASN A 325 4.06 24.72 -13.20
CA ASN A 325 2.92 25.30 -12.50
C ASN A 325 2.70 26.81 -12.75
N LYS A 326 3.45 27.45 -13.67
CA LYS A 326 3.31 28.87 -13.98
C LYS A 326 2.44 29.09 -15.20
N ILE A 327 1.38 29.87 -15.06
CA ILE A 327 0.48 30.30 -16.12
C ILE A 327 0.87 31.70 -16.57
N ALA A 328 0.92 31.94 -17.88
CA ALA A 328 1.12 33.28 -18.46
C ALA A 328 -0.09 33.68 -19.31
N GLY A 329 -0.60 34.87 -19.10
CA GLY A 329 -1.66 35.46 -19.93
C GLY A 329 -1.11 35.98 -21.26
N VAL A 330 -1.62 35.45 -22.36
CA VAL A 330 -1.18 35.80 -23.73
C VAL A 330 -2.17 36.69 -24.40
N GLY A 331 -3.41 36.30 -24.51
CA GLY A 331 -4.51 37.03 -25.13
C GLY A 331 -5.73 37.14 -24.23
N ILE A 332 -6.53 38.16 -24.44
CA ILE A 332 -7.76 38.37 -23.65
C ILE A 332 -8.75 37.22 -23.90
N GLY A 333 -9.31 36.65 -22.84
CA GLY A 333 -10.30 35.58 -22.96
C GLY A 333 -10.29 34.63 -21.78
N THR A 334 -10.95 33.52 -21.97
CA THR A 334 -11.04 32.45 -20.96
C THR A 334 -10.60 31.13 -21.56
N THR A 335 -9.72 30.43 -20.87
CA THR A 335 -9.29 29.06 -21.20
C THR A 335 -9.24 28.20 -19.94
N HIS A 336 -8.80 26.94 -20.10
CA HIS A 336 -8.53 26.03 -18.99
C HIS A 336 -7.13 25.48 -19.10
N ILE A 337 -6.47 25.33 -17.98
CA ILE A 337 -5.24 24.53 -17.84
C ILE A 337 -5.64 23.16 -17.33
N LYS A 338 -5.42 22.15 -18.15
CA LYS A 338 -5.56 20.74 -17.75
C LYS A 338 -4.33 20.34 -16.95
N ILE A 339 -4.55 19.67 -15.83
CA ILE A 339 -3.48 19.14 -14.97
C ILE A 339 -3.70 17.63 -14.90
N SER A 340 -2.68 16.83 -15.18
CA SER A 340 -2.78 15.39 -15.14
C SER A 340 -1.59 14.75 -14.43
N ASP A 341 -1.79 13.54 -13.93
CA ASP A 341 -0.71 12.67 -13.49
C ASP A 341 0.08 12.12 -14.70
N GLU A 342 1.15 11.41 -14.42
CA GLU A 342 2.01 10.82 -15.47
C GLU A 342 1.30 9.74 -16.31
N THR A 343 0.18 9.18 -15.85
CA THR A 343 -0.63 8.20 -16.60
C THR A 343 -1.69 8.84 -17.48
N ASN A 344 -1.97 10.13 -17.31
CA ASN A 344 -3.08 10.88 -17.93
C ASN A 344 -4.49 10.31 -17.61
N LYS A 345 -4.61 9.47 -16.57
CA LYS A 345 -5.90 8.89 -16.14
C LYS A 345 -6.56 9.74 -15.06
N ILE A 346 -5.77 10.46 -14.28
CA ILE A 346 -6.24 11.36 -13.23
C ILE A 346 -5.95 12.77 -13.68
N TYR A 347 -6.95 13.62 -13.72
CA TYR A 347 -6.79 15.00 -14.12
C TYR A 347 -7.72 15.94 -13.36
N GLY A 348 -7.29 17.18 -13.27
CA GLY A 348 -8.06 18.32 -12.83
C GLY A 348 -7.96 19.44 -13.85
N SER A 349 -8.66 20.53 -13.62
CA SER A 349 -8.55 21.72 -14.46
C SER A 349 -8.66 23.00 -13.64
N VAL A 350 -7.98 24.03 -14.09
CA VAL A 350 -8.06 25.39 -13.58
C VAL A 350 -8.61 26.28 -14.69
N LYS A 351 -9.67 27.01 -14.41
CA LYS A 351 -10.19 28.04 -15.31
C LYS A 351 -9.29 29.26 -15.23
N VAL A 352 -8.89 29.80 -16.37
CA VAL A 352 -8.03 30.99 -16.46
C VAL A 352 -8.76 32.07 -17.26
N ASN A 353 -8.95 33.22 -16.63
CA ASN A 353 -9.42 34.44 -17.29
C ASN A 353 -8.23 35.38 -17.49
N VAL A 354 -7.97 35.77 -18.71
CA VAL A 354 -6.95 36.75 -19.06
C VAL A 354 -7.62 38.07 -19.42
N ASN A 355 -7.31 39.11 -18.67
CA ASN A 355 -7.89 40.46 -18.80
C ASN A 355 -6.87 41.43 -19.35
N VAL A 356 -7.31 42.62 -19.76
CA VAL A 356 -6.44 43.73 -20.26
C VAL A 356 -5.46 44.13 -19.17
N GLN A 357 -4.21 44.37 -19.51
CA GLN A 357 -3.20 44.89 -18.57
C GLN A 357 -3.58 46.31 -18.14
N GLY A 358 -3.76 46.52 -16.82
CA GLY A 358 -4.04 47.84 -16.25
C GLY A 358 -5.48 48.16 -15.93
N GLY A 359 -6.41 47.23 -16.18
CA GLY A 359 -7.85 47.46 -15.99
C GLY A 359 -8.52 46.55 -14.93
N ILE A 360 -8.10 46.60 -13.66
CA ILE A 360 -9.02 46.15 -12.61
C ILE A 360 -9.94 47.35 -12.27
N ALA A 361 -11.14 47.35 -12.86
CA ALA A 361 -12.17 48.28 -12.43
C ALA A 361 -12.57 47.94 -10.99
N GLN A 362 -12.73 48.94 -10.14
CA GLN A 362 -13.32 48.71 -8.83
C GLN A 362 -14.75 48.22 -9.04
N PRO A 363 -15.15 47.03 -8.57
CA PRO A 363 -16.52 46.55 -8.72
C PRO A 363 -17.50 47.54 -8.12
N LYS A 364 -18.50 47.90 -8.88
CA LYS A 364 -19.52 48.88 -8.44
C LYS A 364 -20.90 48.46 -8.97
N VAL A 365 -21.87 48.54 -8.13
CA VAL A 365 -23.28 48.46 -8.54
C VAL A 365 -23.93 49.80 -8.25
N VAL A 366 -24.62 50.31 -9.24
CA VAL A 366 -25.40 51.54 -9.11
C VAL A 366 -26.85 51.29 -9.53
N GLY A 367 -27.78 51.84 -8.81
CA GLY A 367 -29.21 51.80 -9.13
C GLY A 367 -29.63 53.07 -9.83
N GLY A 368 -30.35 52.93 -10.93
CA GLY A 368 -31.22 53.96 -11.48
C GLY A 368 -32.62 53.86 -10.89
N GLU A 369 -33.57 54.58 -11.45
CA GLU A 369 -34.96 54.58 -10.95
C GLU A 369 -35.60 53.19 -11.09
N ASN A 370 -35.37 52.49 -12.21
CA ASN A 370 -36.00 51.20 -12.51
C ASN A 370 -35.00 50.15 -13.08
N HIS A 371 -33.68 50.37 -13.00
CA HIS A 371 -32.66 49.47 -13.48
C HIS A 371 -31.38 49.51 -12.63
N PHE A 372 -30.53 48.53 -12.81
CA PHE A 372 -29.20 48.47 -12.19
C PHE A 372 -28.13 48.35 -13.23
N VAL A 373 -26.97 48.91 -12.90
CA VAL A 373 -25.74 48.75 -13.69
C VAL A 373 -24.64 48.20 -12.75
N ALA A 374 -24.01 47.14 -13.13
CA ALA A 374 -22.86 46.60 -12.42
C ALA A 374 -21.62 46.69 -13.30
N LEU A 375 -20.56 47.28 -12.75
CA LEU A 375 -19.20 47.20 -13.27
C LEU A 375 -18.49 46.08 -12.55
N LYS A 376 -18.01 45.07 -13.27
CA LYS A 376 -17.21 44.01 -12.71
C LYS A 376 -15.73 44.40 -12.64
N SER A 377 -14.96 43.67 -11.81
CA SER A 377 -13.52 43.85 -11.69
C SER A 377 -12.75 43.64 -13.01
N ASP A 378 -13.31 42.88 -13.94
CA ASP A 378 -12.77 42.66 -15.27
C ASP A 378 -13.06 43.78 -16.27
N GLY A 379 -13.70 44.87 -15.84
CA GLY A 379 -14.09 46.01 -16.63
C GLY A 379 -15.38 45.80 -17.46
N THR A 380 -16.02 44.62 -17.35
CA THR A 380 -17.29 44.37 -18.05
C THR A 380 -18.44 45.05 -17.32
N VAL A 381 -19.42 45.57 -18.10
CA VAL A 381 -20.63 46.24 -17.58
C VAL A 381 -21.83 45.33 -17.82
N TRP A 382 -22.64 45.17 -16.79
CA TRP A 382 -23.90 44.44 -16.84
C TRP A 382 -25.06 45.36 -16.45
N THR A 383 -26.17 45.26 -17.15
CA THR A 383 -27.38 46.01 -16.85
C THR A 383 -28.57 45.07 -16.74
N TRP A 384 -29.50 45.35 -15.83
CA TRP A 384 -30.74 44.62 -15.69
C TRP A 384 -31.83 45.52 -15.08
N GLY A 385 -33.08 45.22 -15.33
CA GLY A 385 -34.25 45.96 -14.87
C GLY A 385 -35.16 46.37 -16.03
N TYR A 386 -35.87 47.50 -15.84
CA TYR A 386 -36.74 48.02 -16.87
C TYR A 386 -35.92 48.51 -18.08
N ASN A 387 -36.32 48.08 -19.28
CA ASN A 387 -35.62 48.37 -20.52
C ASN A 387 -36.55 49.07 -21.55
N GLY A 388 -37.56 49.77 -21.14
CA GLY A 388 -38.51 50.45 -22.04
C GLY A 388 -37.91 51.60 -22.86
N ASN A 389 -36.78 52.15 -22.42
CA ASN A 389 -36.04 53.23 -23.09
C ASN A 389 -34.61 52.84 -23.48
N GLY A 390 -34.29 51.52 -23.49
CA GLY A 390 -32.96 51.01 -23.92
C GLY A 390 -31.91 51.06 -22.81
N GLN A 391 -32.26 51.07 -21.50
CA GLN A 391 -31.32 51.01 -20.38
C GLN A 391 -30.66 49.63 -20.32
#